data_bf7a00153f918f542506933890bd418d
#
_entry.id   bf7a00153f918f542506933890bd418d
#
_cell.length_a   1.000
_cell.length_b   1.000
_cell.length_c   1.000
_cell.angle_alpha   90.00
_cell.angle_beta   90.00
_cell.angle_gamma   90.00
#
_symmetry.space_group_name_H-M   'P 1'
#
loop_
_entity.id
_entity.type
_entity.pdbx_description
1 polymer ?
#
loop_
_entity_poly.entity_id
_entity_poly.type
_entity_poly.pdbx_seq_one_letter_code
_entity_poly.pdbx_strand_id
1 'polypeptide(L)'
;MKKFWKTTLAVAMTACMAVSLAACGGGSASSSSDSTAAASQSGAAADGAIKIGGSGPLTGPAAVYGNAVKVAAEMAVEEINAKGGVQFALQFEDDKHDAEEAATAYGTLKDGGMQISLATVTSAPGAAVSPLYQEDQTFAITPSGSSPSVIYADGEGMTGAYGNVFQMCFSDPNQGSGSATYIAAHPDLGSKIAVIYKNDDPYSKGIFDTFKTQAAADGLEIVYEGTFKGDESDFNVQLSDAKAKGADLLFLPIYYTPASQILTQADKMGYKPTFFGVDGMDGILGVEGFDTSLAEGVYLLTPFVANAEDEQTKTFVENYKARANGEVPNQFAADAYDCVYALAQACEAAGVTADMSNADICAAMVEQFTSMTFNGLTGSDMTWNENGEVTKAPKAMLIQNGEYVPAAE
;
A
#
# COMPACT_ATOMS: atom_id res chain seq x y z
N MET A 1 -3.34 53.05 -38.69
CA MET A 1 -2.38 53.08 -39.84
C MET A 1 -1.81 51.67 -39.98
N LYS A 2 -2.31 50.94 -40.99
CA LYS A 2 -1.57 50.35 -42.15
C LYS A 2 -0.39 49.44 -41.70
N LYS A 3 -0.23 48.15 -42.12
CA LYS A 3 -0.67 47.42 -43.32
C LYS A 3 -0.44 45.92 -43.08
N PHE A 4 -1.38 45.06 -43.37
CA PHE A 4 -1.40 43.85 -44.17
C PHE A 4 -0.07 43.40 -44.84
N TRP A 5 0.26 42.09 -44.75
CA TRP A 5 0.49 41.27 -45.94
C TRP A 5 0.24 39.79 -45.71
N LYS A 6 -0.62 39.26 -46.55
CA LYS A 6 -0.89 37.86 -46.81
C LYS A 6 0.06 37.38 -47.94
N THR A 7 0.50 36.16 -47.92
CA THR A 7 0.65 35.37 -49.15
C THR A 7 0.51 33.86 -48.90
N THR A 8 -0.26 33.28 -49.79
CA THR A 8 -0.84 31.96 -49.92
C THR A 8 0.01 31.06 -50.84
N LEU A 9 -0.33 29.71 -50.82
CA LEU A 9 -0.18 28.65 -51.84
C LEU A 9 1.20 27.94 -51.89
N ALA A 10 1.33 26.60 -52.14
CA ALA A 10 0.47 25.65 -52.83
C ALA A 10 0.82 24.21 -52.47
N VAL A 11 -0.16 23.37 -52.71
CA VAL A 11 -0.24 21.91 -52.73
C VAL A 11 0.70 21.24 -53.74
N ALA A 12 1.24 20.03 -53.39
CA ALA A 12 1.45 18.95 -54.38
C ALA A 12 1.39 17.59 -53.70
N MET A 13 0.37 16.84 -54.03
CA MET A 13 0.28 15.37 -53.90
C MET A 13 1.20 14.71 -54.92
N THR A 14 1.84 13.60 -54.54
CA THR A 14 2.06 12.50 -55.49
C THR A 14 2.17 11.18 -54.74
N ALA A 15 1.26 10.29 -55.01
CA ALA A 15 1.29 8.87 -54.66
C ALA A 15 2.09 8.11 -55.75
N CYS A 16 2.83 7.07 -55.32
CA CYS A 16 3.09 5.90 -56.21
C CYS A 16 3.48 4.67 -55.39
N MET A 17 2.90 3.57 -55.86
CA MET A 17 2.87 2.20 -55.34
C MET A 17 4.17 1.43 -55.41
N ALA A 18 4.26 0.47 -54.50
CA ALA A 18 4.63 -0.96 -54.57
C ALA A 18 5.78 -1.41 -55.49
N VAL A 19 6.62 -2.30 -54.99
CA VAL A 19 6.75 -3.72 -55.36
C VAL A 19 7.96 -4.34 -54.61
N SER A 20 7.75 -5.53 -54.08
CA SER A 20 8.61 -6.52 -53.47
C SER A 20 9.85 -6.91 -54.29
N LEU A 21 10.95 -7.33 -53.66
CA LEU A 21 11.49 -8.71 -53.77
C LEU A 21 12.77 -8.88 -52.90
N ALA A 22 12.89 -10.11 -52.39
CA ALA A 22 13.96 -10.62 -51.57
C ALA A 22 15.31 -10.75 -52.28
N ALA A 23 16.39 -10.67 -51.51
CA ALA A 23 17.47 -11.64 -51.55
C ALA A 23 18.58 -11.38 -50.53
N CYS A 24 19.11 -12.46 -49.98
CA CYS A 24 20.22 -12.71 -49.08
C CYS A 24 21.49 -11.88 -49.24
N GLY A 25 22.17 -11.67 -48.08
CA GLY A 25 23.63 -11.57 -48.08
C GLY A 25 24.22 -10.80 -46.92
N GLY A 26 24.67 -11.51 -45.92
CA GLY A 26 25.78 -11.39 -44.98
C GLY A 26 26.40 -10.06 -44.57
N GLY A 27 26.62 -9.92 -43.25
CA GLY A 27 27.83 -9.32 -42.73
C GLY A 27 27.70 -8.19 -41.72
N SER A 28 28.01 -8.53 -40.47
CA SER A 28 28.69 -7.70 -39.43
C SER A 28 27.95 -6.59 -38.68
N ALA A 29 27.76 -6.91 -37.44
CA ALA A 29 27.67 -6.16 -36.20
C ALA A 29 27.87 -4.63 -36.18
N SER A 30 26.88 -3.97 -35.60
CA SER A 30 27.11 -2.90 -34.60
C SER A 30 25.89 -2.80 -33.68
N SER A 31 26.19 -2.91 -32.41
CA SER A 31 25.25 -2.86 -31.28
C SER A 31 24.64 -1.48 -31.13
N SER A 32 23.34 -1.37 -31.23
CA SER A 32 22.56 -0.30 -30.66
C SER A 32 21.57 -0.92 -29.69
N SER A 33 21.75 -0.64 -28.43
CA SER A 33 20.84 -1.03 -27.33
C SER A 33 19.52 -0.27 -27.47
N ASP A 34 18.53 -0.96 -28.02
CA ASP A 34 17.14 -0.51 -27.96
C ASP A 34 16.53 -1.12 -26.70
N SER A 35 16.30 -0.24 -25.71
CA SER A 35 15.54 -0.61 -24.51
C SER A 35 14.07 -0.71 -24.90
N THR A 36 13.65 -1.90 -25.29
CA THR A 36 12.22 -2.24 -25.37
C THR A 36 11.68 -2.33 -23.94
N ALA A 37 10.89 -1.32 -23.55
CA ALA A 37 9.97 -1.45 -22.43
C ALA A 37 9.12 -2.71 -22.66
N ALA A 38 9.24 -3.67 -21.75
CA ALA A 38 8.40 -4.84 -21.72
C ALA A 38 6.97 -4.38 -21.38
N ALA A 39 6.12 -4.31 -22.39
CA ALA A 39 4.69 -4.24 -22.18
C ALA A 39 4.28 -5.53 -21.47
N SER A 40 3.81 -5.40 -20.22
CA SER A 40 3.20 -6.49 -19.47
C SER A 40 2.05 -7.05 -20.31
N GLN A 41 2.19 -8.25 -20.81
CA GLN A 41 1.08 -8.99 -21.41
C GLN A 41 0.14 -9.37 -20.24
N SER A 42 -0.92 -8.60 -20.07
CA SER A 42 -2.09 -9.10 -19.35
C SER A 42 -2.58 -10.32 -20.10
N GLY A 43 -2.48 -11.50 -19.48
CA GLY A 43 -3.07 -12.71 -20.02
C GLY A 43 -4.54 -12.42 -20.36
N ALA A 44 -4.98 -12.81 -21.55
CA ALA A 44 -6.37 -12.68 -21.94
C ALA A 44 -7.24 -13.32 -20.83
N ALA A 45 -8.10 -12.52 -20.19
CA ALA A 45 -9.03 -13.01 -19.18
C ALA A 45 -9.84 -14.16 -19.79
N ALA A 46 -9.94 -15.27 -19.06
CA ALA A 46 -10.82 -16.36 -19.45
C ALA A 46 -12.26 -15.81 -19.56
N ASP A 47 -13.01 -16.23 -20.60
CA ASP A 47 -14.42 -15.91 -20.69
C ASP A 47 -15.11 -16.37 -19.39
N GLY A 48 -15.76 -15.43 -18.68
CA GLY A 48 -16.43 -15.72 -17.40
C GLY A 48 -15.60 -15.41 -16.13
N ALA A 49 -14.42 -14.80 -16.23
CA ALA A 49 -13.66 -14.34 -15.07
C ALA A 49 -14.25 -13.05 -14.49
N ILE A 50 -14.37 -12.98 -13.15
CA ILE A 50 -14.74 -11.77 -12.41
C ILE A 50 -13.57 -10.79 -12.48
N LYS A 51 -13.85 -9.56 -12.90
CA LYS A 51 -12.82 -8.52 -13.07
C LYS A 51 -12.53 -7.80 -11.76
N ILE A 52 -11.32 -7.99 -11.25
CA ILE A 52 -10.80 -7.26 -10.11
C ILE A 52 -9.96 -6.08 -10.60
N GLY A 53 -10.27 -4.88 -10.11
CA GLY A 53 -9.44 -3.70 -10.30
C GLY A 53 -8.73 -3.30 -9.02
N GLY A 54 -7.52 -2.78 -9.13
CA GLY A 54 -6.78 -2.21 -8.00
C GLY A 54 -5.90 -1.06 -8.43
N SER A 55 -5.53 -0.19 -7.52
CA SER A 55 -4.51 0.82 -7.75
C SER A 55 -3.56 0.95 -6.56
N GLY A 56 -2.38 1.45 -6.83
CA GLY A 56 -1.38 1.73 -5.82
C GLY A 56 -0.16 2.40 -6.42
N PRO A 57 0.73 2.95 -5.61
CA PRO A 57 1.92 3.62 -6.09
C PRO A 57 2.91 2.60 -6.70
N LEU A 58 2.92 2.48 -8.02
CA LEU A 58 3.92 1.67 -8.74
C LEU A 58 5.19 2.48 -9.01
N THR A 59 5.08 3.80 -8.94
CA THR A 59 6.18 4.76 -9.07
C THR A 59 6.15 5.77 -7.92
N GLY A 60 7.27 6.51 -7.74
CA GLY A 60 7.35 7.54 -6.70
C GLY A 60 7.78 7.04 -5.32
N PRO A 61 7.64 7.88 -4.26
CA PRO A 61 8.25 7.65 -2.94
C PRO A 61 7.61 6.52 -2.12
N ALA A 62 6.46 5.98 -2.55
CA ALA A 62 5.76 4.88 -1.90
C ALA A 62 5.72 3.59 -2.77
N ALA A 63 6.54 3.54 -3.83
CA ALA A 63 6.50 2.46 -4.84
C ALA A 63 6.78 1.06 -4.27
N VAL A 64 7.52 0.94 -3.18
CA VAL A 64 7.77 -0.34 -2.50
C VAL A 64 6.46 -1.02 -2.09
N TYR A 65 5.48 -0.24 -1.61
CA TYR A 65 4.17 -0.80 -1.22
C TYR A 65 3.36 -1.29 -2.42
N GLY A 66 3.15 -0.42 -3.42
CA GLY A 66 2.31 -0.74 -4.57
C GLY A 66 2.84 -1.89 -5.40
N ASN A 67 4.16 -1.94 -5.62
CA ASN A 67 4.79 -3.05 -6.33
C ASN A 67 4.64 -4.37 -5.56
N ALA A 68 4.80 -4.36 -4.23
CA ALA A 68 4.63 -5.53 -3.40
C ALA A 68 3.18 -6.06 -3.44
N VAL A 69 2.20 -5.15 -3.32
CA VAL A 69 0.76 -5.47 -3.44
C VAL A 69 0.44 -6.09 -4.80
N LYS A 70 0.90 -5.47 -5.89
CA LYS A 70 0.64 -5.94 -7.26
C LYS A 70 1.17 -7.35 -7.48
N VAL A 71 2.43 -7.61 -7.12
CA VAL A 71 3.07 -8.93 -7.29
C VAL A 71 2.30 -10.01 -6.51
N ALA A 72 1.93 -9.73 -5.26
CA ALA A 72 1.23 -10.68 -4.42
C ALA A 72 -0.22 -10.91 -4.88
N ALA A 73 -0.92 -9.87 -5.32
CA ALA A 73 -2.27 -9.99 -5.86
C ALA A 73 -2.29 -10.79 -7.17
N GLU A 74 -1.35 -10.55 -8.09
CA GLU A 74 -1.19 -11.33 -9.33
C GLU A 74 -0.91 -12.81 -9.01
N MET A 75 -0.04 -13.07 -8.02
CA MET A 75 0.28 -14.42 -7.57
C MET A 75 -0.96 -15.14 -7.02
N ALA A 76 -1.72 -14.49 -6.13
CA ALA A 76 -2.94 -15.06 -5.56
C ALA A 76 -3.99 -15.36 -6.64
N VAL A 77 -4.20 -14.45 -7.59
CA VAL A 77 -5.13 -14.65 -8.72
C VAL A 77 -4.73 -15.88 -9.55
N GLU A 78 -3.46 -16.03 -9.89
CA GLU A 78 -2.98 -17.18 -10.65
C GLU A 78 -3.16 -18.50 -9.88
N GLU A 79 -2.85 -18.51 -8.58
CA GLU A 79 -3.01 -19.70 -7.73
C GLU A 79 -4.48 -20.11 -7.58
N ILE A 80 -5.40 -19.14 -7.41
CA ILE A 80 -6.85 -19.38 -7.32
C ILE A 80 -7.36 -19.91 -8.66
N ASN A 81 -7.02 -19.25 -9.76
CA ASN A 81 -7.42 -19.67 -11.10
C ASN A 81 -6.94 -21.09 -11.44
N ALA A 82 -5.72 -21.47 -11.01
CA ALA A 82 -5.17 -22.78 -11.21
C ALA A 82 -5.90 -23.89 -10.43
N LYS A 83 -6.52 -23.57 -9.29
CA LYS A 83 -7.32 -24.52 -8.49
C LYS A 83 -8.65 -24.89 -9.15
N GLY A 84 -9.14 -24.06 -10.08
CA GLY A 84 -10.51 -24.13 -10.60
C GLY A 84 -11.54 -23.60 -9.58
N GLY A 85 -12.79 -23.45 -9.99
CA GLY A 85 -13.81 -22.74 -9.21
C GLY A 85 -13.95 -21.31 -9.69
N VAL A 86 -13.99 -20.32 -8.78
CA VAL A 86 -14.02 -18.91 -9.16
C VAL A 86 -12.79 -18.52 -9.98
N GLN A 87 -12.99 -17.71 -11.00
CA GLN A 87 -11.92 -17.21 -11.88
C GLN A 87 -11.86 -15.70 -11.80
N PHE A 88 -10.65 -15.14 -11.66
CA PHE A 88 -10.40 -13.72 -11.58
C PHE A 88 -9.53 -13.22 -12.74
N ALA A 89 -9.78 -11.98 -13.15
CA ALA A 89 -8.90 -11.21 -14.01
C ALA A 89 -8.54 -9.91 -13.31
N LEU A 90 -7.25 -9.71 -13.01
CA LEU A 90 -6.76 -8.53 -12.31
C LEU A 90 -6.24 -7.48 -13.28
N GLN A 91 -6.68 -6.23 -13.11
CA GLN A 91 -6.08 -5.03 -13.67
C GLN A 91 -5.59 -4.14 -12.54
N PHE A 92 -4.34 -3.65 -12.61
CA PHE A 92 -3.75 -2.84 -11.56
C PHE A 92 -3.09 -1.59 -12.15
N GLU A 93 -3.49 -0.41 -11.65
CA GLU A 93 -3.08 0.90 -12.16
C GLU A 93 -2.13 1.61 -11.17
N ASP A 94 -1.29 2.53 -11.69
CA ASP A 94 -0.40 3.36 -10.89
C ASP A 94 -1.12 4.63 -10.44
N ASP A 95 -1.37 4.79 -9.14
CA ASP A 95 -1.93 6.01 -8.55
C ASP A 95 -0.87 6.97 -7.99
N LYS A 96 0.41 6.61 -8.05
CA LYS A 96 1.56 7.42 -7.62
C LYS A 96 1.47 7.95 -6.17
N HIS A 97 0.63 7.36 -5.34
CA HIS A 97 0.28 7.88 -4.02
C HIS A 97 -0.38 9.28 -4.07
N ASP A 98 -1.13 9.56 -5.11
CA ASP A 98 -1.80 10.84 -5.37
C ASP A 98 -3.33 10.66 -5.53
N ALA A 99 -4.10 11.54 -4.90
CA ALA A 99 -5.57 11.46 -4.87
C ALA A 99 -6.20 11.70 -6.26
N GLU A 100 -5.64 12.59 -7.09
CA GLU A 100 -6.17 12.88 -8.43
C GLU A 100 -5.81 11.77 -9.42
N GLU A 101 -4.60 11.21 -9.30
CA GLU A 101 -4.18 10.04 -10.08
C GLU A 101 -5.02 8.81 -9.71
N ALA A 102 -5.33 8.60 -8.41
CA ALA A 102 -6.20 7.52 -7.97
C ALA A 102 -7.62 7.61 -8.55
N ALA A 103 -8.19 8.81 -8.60
CA ALA A 103 -9.48 9.02 -9.25
C ALA A 103 -9.43 8.73 -10.76
N THR A 104 -8.31 9.05 -11.41
CA THR A 104 -8.06 8.72 -12.82
C THR A 104 -7.92 7.20 -13.03
N ALA A 105 -7.15 6.54 -12.18
CA ALA A 105 -6.98 5.08 -12.16
C ALA A 105 -8.34 4.37 -11.97
N TYR A 106 -9.15 4.84 -11.03
CA TYR A 106 -10.51 4.33 -10.81
C TYR A 106 -11.36 4.41 -12.09
N GLY A 107 -11.36 5.57 -12.78
CA GLY A 107 -12.06 5.73 -14.06
C GLY A 107 -11.61 4.71 -15.11
N THR A 108 -10.30 4.49 -15.23
CA THR A 108 -9.70 3.51 -16.15
C THR A 108 -10.15 2.08 -15.82
N LEU A 109 -10.14 1.70 -14.53
CA LEU A 109 -10.58 0.39 -14.07
C LEU A 109 -12.08 0.17 -14.31
N LYS A 110 -12.91 1.18 -14.04
CA LYS A 110 -14.36 1.17 -14.29
C LYS A 110 -14.66 0.98 -15.77
N ASP A 111 -14.00 1.75 -16.65
CA ASP A 111 -14.14 1.62 -18.10
C ASP A 111 -13.65 0.26 -18.61
N GLY A 112 -12.67 -0.36 -17.93
CA GLY A 112 -12.23 -1.74 -18.13
C GLY A 112 -13.25 -2.80 -17.71
N GLY A 113 -14.33 -2.38 -17.04
CA GLY A 113 -15.41 -3.23 -16.56
C GLY A 113 -15.11 -3.90 -15.22
N MET A 114 -14.38 -3.23 -14.34
CA MET A 114 -14.16 -3.68 -12.95
C MET A 114 -15.48 -4.00 -12.25
N GLN A 115 -15.52 -5.15 -11.57
CA GLN A 115 -16.68 -5.64 -10.83
C GLN A 115 -16.46 -5.66 -9.31
N ILE A 116 -15.23 -5.94 -8.89
CA ILE A 116 -14.76 -5.90 -7.50
C ILE A 116 -13.48 -5.07 -7.47
N SER A 117 -13.26 -4.31 -6.42
CA SER A 117 -12.03 -3.54 -6.27
C SER A 117 -11.12 -4.09 -5.16
N LEU A 118 -9.83 -4.23 -5.49
CA LEU A 118 -8.74 -4.35 -4.52
C LEU A 118 -8.32 -2.95 -4.02
N ALA A 119 -9.22 -1.99 -4.12
CA ALA A 119 -9.12 -0.58 -3.71
C ALA A 119 -7.75 0.07 -4.01
N THR A 120 -7.25 0.84 -3.06
CA THR A 120 -5.96 1.51 -3.13
C THR A 120 -5.03 1.00 -2.03
N VAL A 121 -3.73 1.24 -2.21
CA VAL A 121 -2.71 0.80 -1.24
C VAL A 121 -2.52 1.82 -0.12
N THR A 122 -2.65 3.11 -0.40
CA THR A 122 -2.39 4.18 0.57
C THR A 122 -3.64 4.98 0.91
N SER A 123 -3.63 5.58 2.11
CA SER A 123 -4.83 6.18 2.73
C SER A 123 -5.40 7.40 2.01
N ALA A 124 -4.56 8.34 1.55
CA ALA A 124 -5.04 9.54 0.86
C ALA A 124 -5.71 9.23 -0.50
N PRO A 125 -5.12 8.40 -1.38
CA PRO A 125 -5.81 7.83 -2.53
C PRO A 125 -7.11 7.11 -2.17
N GLY A 126 -7.10 6.28 -1.12
CA GLY A 126 -8.28 5.55 -0.67
C GLY A 126 -9.44 6.46 -0.30
N ALA A 127 -9.17 7.48 0.53
CA ALA A 127 -10.17 8.47 0.92
C ALA A 127 -10.78 9.21 -0.30
N ALA A 128 -9.98 9.43 -1.35
CA ALA A 128 -10.44 10.11 -2.57
C ALA A 128 -11.38 9.25 -3.42
N VAL A 129 -11.17 7.93 -3.48
CA VAL A 129 -11.95 7.03 -4.36
C VAL A 129 -13.09 6.29 -3.64
N SER A 130 -13.07 6.19 -2.32
CA SER A 130 -14.11 5.48 -1.56
C SER A 130 -15.54 6.00 -1.80
N PRO A 131 -15.78 7.32 -1.93
CA PRO A 131 -17.10 7.82 -2.33
C PRO A 131 -17.57 7.30 -3.70
N LEU A 132 -16.63 7.06 -4.63
CA LEU A 132 -16.94 6.55 -5.98
C LEU A 132 -17.35 5.08 -5.92
N TYR A 133 -16.72 4.26 -5.07
CA TYR A 133 -17.16 2.88 -4.84
C TYR A 133 -18.59 2.82 -4.29
N GLN A 134 -18.93 3.73 -3.37
CA GLN A 134 -20.29 3.80 -2.82
C GLN A 134 -21.30 4.22 -3.89
N GLU A 135 -21.00 5.27 -4.67
CA GLU A 135 -21.87 5.77 -5.74
C GLU A 135 -22.14 4.70 -6.81
N ASP A 136 -21.10 3.97 -7.21
CA ASP A 136 -21.15 2.96 -8.26
C ASP A 136 -21.57 1.56 -7.74
N GLN A 137 -21.86 1.43 -6.46
CA GLN A 137 -22.18 0.15 -5.81
C GLN A 137 -21.15 -0.94 -6.14
N THR A 138 -19.85 -0.62 -6.06
CA THR A 138 -18.75 -1.53 -6.27
C THR A 138 -18.20 -1.97 -4.93
N PHE A 139 -18.13 -3.27 -4.67
CA PHE A 139 -17.46 -3.77 -3.46
C PHE A 139 -15.96 -3.51 -3.54
N ALA A 140 -15.39 -3.00 -2.47
CA ALA A 140 -13.97 -2.71 -2.38
C ALA A 140 -13.35 -3.21 -1.08
N ILE A 141 -12.12 -3.74 -1.15
CA ILE A 141 -11.30 -4.08 0.02
C ILE A 141 -9.90 -3.54 -0.18
N THR A 142 -9.41 -2.74 0.77
CA THR A 142 -8.04 -2.24 0.70
C THR A 142 -7.08 -3.15 1.46
N PRO A 143 -5.90 -3.47 0.89
CA PRO A 143 -4.89 -4.22 1.61
C PRO A 143 -4.27 -3.40 2.75
N SER A 144 -4.13 -2.07 2.60
CA SER A 144 -3.32 -1.27 3.51
C SER A 144 -3.75 0.20 3.69
N GLY A 145 -4.83 0.64 3.06
CA GLY A 145 -5.39 1.96 3.32
C GLY A 145 -6.01 2.03 4.72
N SER A 146 -5.19 2.32 5.73
CA SER A 146 -5.50 2.12 7.15
C SER A 146 -6.25 3.29 7.80
N SER A 147 -6.27 4.47 7.16
CA SER A 147 -7.00 5.63 7.71
C SER A 147 -8.50 5.37 7.78
N PRO A 148 -9.17 5.80 8.86
CA PRO A 148 -10.63 5.77 8.93
C PRO A 148 -11.32 6.47 7.75
N SER A 149 -10.71 7.50 7.15
CA SER A 149 -11.25 8.20 5.98
C SER A 149 -11.40 7.32 4.72
N VAL A 150 -10.82 6.11 4.72
CA VAL A 150 -11.00 5.13 3.63
C VAL A 150 -12.35 4.43 3.72
N ILE A 151 -12.87 4.22 4.92
CA ILE A 151 -14.14 3.49 5.14
C ILE A 151 -15.26 4.39 5.68
N TYR A 152 -14.94 5.60 6.13
CA TYR A 152 -15.89 6.58 6.64
C TYR A 152 -15.83 7.90 5.87
N ALA A 153 -16.98 8.49 5.56
CA ALA A 153 -17.06 9.82 4.94
C ALA A 153 -16.54 10.93 5.87
N ASP A 154 -16.73 10.77 7.18
CA ASP A 154 -16.07 11.56 8.23
C ASP A 154 -15.08 10.64 8.96
N GLY A 155 -13.85 10.60 8.48
CA GLY A 155 -12.81 9.75 9.06
C GLY A 155 -12.38 10.17 10.46
N GLU A 156 -12.43 11.48 10.81
CA GLU A 156 -12.07 11.97 12.14
C GLU A 156 -13.14 11.57 13.17
N GLY A 157 -14.41 11.73 12.83
CA GLY A 157 -15.53 11.33 13.68
C GLY A 157 -15.90 9.85 13.56
N MET A 158 -15.33 9.12 12.63
CA MET A 158 -15.66 7.74 12.28
C MET A 158 -17.19 7.55 12.08
N THR A 159 -17.77 8.43 11.28
CA THR A 159 -19.20 8.43 10.98
C THR A 159 -19.46 8.40 9.47
N GLY A 160 -20.66 7.93 9.09
CA GLY A 160 -21.01 7.83 7.68
C GLY A 160 -20.20 6.75 6.95
N ALA A 161 -20.15 5.53 7.51
CA ALA A 161 -19.50 4.40 6.85
C ALA A 161 -20.04 4.20 5.43
N TYR A 162 -19.15 3.96 4.47
CA TYR A 162 -19.54 3.68 3.10
C TYR A 162 -20.32 2.37 2.97
N GLY A 163 -20.04 1.39 3.85
CA GLY A 163 -20.75 0.12 3.94
C GLY A 163 -20.39 -0.92 2.88
N ASN A 164 -19.64 -0.54 1.85
CA ASN A 164 -19.15 -1.41 0.79
C ASN A 164 -17.63 -1.30 0.56
N VAL A 165 -16.94 -0.56 1.43
CA VAL A 165 -15.47 -0.45 1.44
C VAL A 165 -14.95 -1.06 2.73
N PHE A 166 -14.06 -2.03 2.61
CA PHE A 166 -13.53 -2.85 3.69
C PHE A 166 -12.01 -2.71 3.80
N GLN A 167 -11.45 -2.94 4.98
CA GLN A 167 -10.00 -2.95 5.22
C GLN A 167 -9.53 -4.39 5.52
N MET A 168 -8.39 -4.78 4.96
CA MET A 168 -7.66 -5.98 5.41
C MET A 168 -6.61 -5.63 6.47
N CYS A 169 -6.10 -4.41 6.46
CA CYS A 169 -5.12 -3.91 7.43
C CYS A 169 -5.77 -3.48 8.75
N PHE A 170 -5.01 -3.45 9.82
CA PHE A 170 -5.41 -2.77 11.06
C PHE A 170 -5.43 -1.25 10.88
N SER A 171 -6.36 -0.58 11.56
CA SER A 171 -6.60 0.85 11.35
C SER A 171 -5.56 1.76 12.02
N ASP A 172 -5.46 3.03 11.57
CA ASP A 172 -4.64 4.06 12.20
C ASP A 172 -4.92 4.23 13.71
N PRO A 173 -6.19 4.26 14.18
CA PRO A 173 -6.47 4.25 15.62
C PRO A 173 -5.83 3.08 16.37
N ASN A 174 -5.82 1.89 15.79
CA ASN A 174 -5.18 0.72 16.39
C ASN A 174 -3.66 0.85 16.39
N GLN A 175 -3.07 1.43 15.35
CA GLN A 175 -1.63 1.70 15.29
C GLN A 175 -1.20 2.70 16.36
N GLY A 176 -1.89 3.83 16.45
CA GLY A 176 -1.56 4.88 17.42
C GLY A 176 -1.71 4.39 18.86
N SER A 177 -2.87 3.84 19.21
CA SER A 177 -3.12 3.33 20.57
C SER A 177 -2.22 2.14 20.92
N GLY A 178 -2.05 1.20 20.00
CA GLY A 178 -1.18 0.04 20.19
C GLY A 178 0.29 0.42 20.41
N SER A 179 0.81 1.39 19.66
CA SER A 179 2.17 1.91 19.83
C SER A 179 2.36 2.53 21.22
N ALA A 180 1.42 3.38 21.66
CA ALA A 180 1.51 4.01 22.98
C ALA A 180 1.47 2.97 24.10
N THR A 181 0.53 2.03 24.04
CA THR A 181 0.41 0.95 25.03
C THR A 181 1.67 0.06 25.07
N TYR A 182 2.22 -0.27 23.90
CA TYR A 182 3.45 -1.06 23.84
C TYR A 182 4.63 -0.30 24.46
N ILE A 183 4.83 0.98 24.12
CA ILE A 183 5.90 1.82 24.69
C ILE A 183 5.74 1.96 26.21
N ALA A 184 4.51 2.13 26.72
CA ALA A 184 4.25 2.22 28.15
C ALA A 184 4.59 0.92 28.89
N ALA A 185 4.38 -0.24 28.26
CA ALA A 185 4.74 -1.54 28.82
C ALA A 185 6.24 -1.82 28.79
N HIS A 186 7.01 -1.07 27.97
CA HIS A 186 8.45 -1.28 27.76
C HIS A 186 9.26 0.00 28.07
N PRO A 187 9.39 0.40 29.36
CA PRO A 187 10.06 1.64 29.75
C PRO A 187 11.56 1.70 29.43
N ASP A 188 12.15 0.58 29.06
CA ASP A 188 13.52 0.49 28.56
C ASP A 188 13.71 1.04 27.14
N LEU A 189 12.61 1.22 26.38
CA LEU A 189 12.65 1.86 25.08
C LEU A 189 12.90 3.37 25.14
N GLY A 190 12.51 4.01 26.24
CA GLY A 190 12.65 5.45 26.47
C GLY A 190 11.54 5.98 27.34
N SER A 191 11.73 7.19 27.85
CA SER A 191 10.78 7.85 28.78
C SER A 191 10.34 9.24 28.31
N LYS A 192 11.09 9.86 27.41
CA LYS A 192 10.82 11.16 26.82
C LYS A 192 10.62 11.04 25.33
N ILE A 193 9.39 11.12 24.91
CA ILE A 193 9.00 10.83 23.53
C ILE A 193 9.00 12.11 22.72
N ALA A 194 9.71 12.11 21.58
CA ALA A 194 9.46 13.06 20.51
C ALA A 194 8.67 12.36 19.41
N VAL A 195 7.78 13.10 18.76
CA VAL A 195 7.03 12.62 17.60
C VAL A 195 7.37 13.50 16.40
N ILE A 196 7.63 12.88 15.24
CA ILE A 196 7.72 13.60 13.96
C ILE A 196 6.71 12.96 13.01
N TYR A 197 5.74 13.76 12.53
CA TYR A 197 4.65 13.27 11.70
C TYR A 197 4.33 14.23 10.52
N LYS A 198 3.73 13.68 9.47
CA LYS A 198 3.28 14.42 8.30
C LYS A 198 1.87 14.93 8.53
N ASN A 199 1.71 16.24 8.73
CA ASN A 199 0.45 16.82 9.18
C ASN A 199 -0.57 17.12 8.06
N ASP A 200 -0.20 16.90 6.81
CA ASP A 200 -1.07 16.99 5.62
C ASP A 200 -1.44 15.59 5.05
N ASP A 201 -1.13 14.52 5.78
CA ASP A 201 -1.46 13.15 5.43
C ASP A 201 -2.44 12.56 6.47
N PRO A 202 -3.64 12.09 6.04
CA PRO A 202 -4.64 11.54 6.96
C PRO A 202 -4.12 10.31 7.73
N TYR A 203 -3.27 9.48 7.12
CA TYR A 203 -2.62 8.34 7.77
C TYR A 203 -1.72 8.79 8.94
N SER A 204 -0.71 9.59 8.64
CA SER A 204 0.29 10.02 9.61
C SER A 204 -0.33 10.82 10.76
N LYS A 205 -1.25 11.74 10.43
CA LYS A 205 -1.97 12.54 11.41
C LYS A 205 -2.92 11.70 12.27
N GLY A 206 -3.66 10.77 11.65
CA GLY A 206 -4.62 9.91 12.36
C GLY A 206 -3.95 9.02 13.41
N ILE A 207 -2.81 8.42 13.05
CA ILE A 207 -2.01 7.64 14.00
C ILE A 207 -1.48 8.52 15.14
N PHE A 208 -0.96 9.71 14.81
CA PHE A 208 -0.46 10.63 15.84
C PHE A 208 -1.55 11.05 16.83
N ASP A 209 -2.74 11.42 16.36
CA ASP A 209 -3.84 11.90 17.22
C ASP A 209 -4.27 10.81 18.23
N THR A 210 -4.36 9.56 17.79
CA THR A 210 -4.70 8.43 18.66
C THR A 210 -3.53 8.02 19.55
N PHE A 211 -2.30 8.06 19.06
CA PHE A 211 -1.09 7.88 19.89
C PHE A 211 -1.05 8.90 21.03
N LYS A 212 -1.25 10.17 20.73
CA LYS A 212 -1.23 11.26 21.72
C LYS A 212 -2.29 11.07 22.80
N THR A 213 -3.49 10.66 22.40
CA THR A 213 -4.59 10.38 23.32
C THR A 213 -4.27 9.22 24.25
N GLN A 214 -3.79 8.12 23.70
CA GLN A 214 -3.44 6.93 24.48
C GLN A 214 -2.19 7.15 25.34
N ALA A 215 -1.16 7.83 24.80
CA ALA A 215 0.04 8.18 25.54
C ALA A 215 -0.28 8.98 26.82
N ALA A 216 -1.22 9.94 26.75
CA ALA A 216 -1.68 10.67 27.91
C ALA A 216 -2.42 9.77 28.92
N ALA A 217 -3.20 8.80 28.46
CA ALA A 217 -3.90 7.84 29.32
C ALA A 217 -2.92 6.88 30.03
N ASP A 218 -1.85 6.48 29.34
CA ASP A 218 -0.82 5.56 29.83
C ASP A 218 0.30 6.28 30.61
N GLY A 219 0.23 7.62 30.72
CA GLY A 219 1.19 8.43 31.47
C GLY A 219 2.53 8.64 30.81
N LEU A 220 2.62 8.48 29.49
CA LEU A 220 3.83 8.76 28.70
C LEU A 220 4.05 10.27 28.53
N GLU A 221 5.31 10.72 28.53
CA GLU A 221 5.69 12.11 28.35
C GLU A 221 6.08 12.40 26.91
N ILE A 222 5.24 13.14 26.16
CA ILE A 222 5.58 13.69 24.84
C ILE A 222 6.25 15.05 25.05
N VAL A 223 7.57 15.11 24.87
CA VAL A 223 8.38 16.33 25.09
C VAL A 223 8.49 17.22 23.85
N TYR A 224 8.20 16.68 22.67
CA TYR A 224 8.28 17.40 21.40
C TYR A 224 7.34 16.81 20.34
N GLU A 225 6.66 17.70 19.63
CA GLU A 225 5.82 17.38 18.47
C GLU A 225 6.36 18.16 17.27
N GLY A 226 7.03 17.46 16.34
CA GLY A 226 7.54 18.00 15.08
C GLY A 226 6.62 17.63 13.91
N THR A 227 6.47 18.54 12.96
CA THR A 227 5.67 18.30 11.77
C THR A 227 6.45 18.59 10.50
N PHE A 228 6.01 17.99 9.40
CA PHE A 228 6.43 18.31 8.04
C PHE A 228 5.26 18.16 7.06
N LYS A 229 5.44 18.58 5.81
CA LYS A 229 4.43 18.56 4.75
C LYS A 229 5.03 18.18 3.41
N GLY A 230 4.18 17.73 2.50
CA GLY A 230 4.56 17.45 1.13
C GLY A 230 5.74 16.48 1.06
N ASP A 231 6.72 16.81 0.25
CA ASP A 231 7.92 15.99 0.03
C ASP A 231 9.15 16.56 0.76
N GLU A 232 8.96 17.17 1.93
CA GLU A 232 10.08 17.64 2.75
C GLU A 232 11.04 16.48 3.05
N SER A 233 12.34 16.77 2.90
CA SER A 233 13.42 15.79 3.06
C SER A 233 14.53 16.24 4.02
N ASP A 234 14.40 17.43 4.59
CA ASP A 234 15.33 17.97 5.59
C ASP A 234 14.64 18.06 6.96
N PHE A 235 15.03 17.18 7.87
CA PHE A 235 14.50 17.05 9.22
C PHE A 235 15.44 17.54 10.31
N ASN A 236 16.52 18.28 9.94
CA ASN A 236 17.53 18.72 10.90
C ASN A 236 16.96 19.62 11.99
N VAL A 237 15.94 20.43 11.70
CA VAL A 237 15.28 21.29 12.68
C VAL A 237 14.53 20.44 13.69
N GLN A 238 13.66 19.55 13.23
CA GLN A 238 12.86 18.66 14.08
C GLN A 238 13.75 17.77 14.95
N LEU A 239 14.82 17.22 14.39
CA LEU A 239 15.78 16.38 15.12
C LEU A 239 16.58 17.19 16.16
N SER A 240 17.00 18.41 15.82
CA SER A 240 17.70 19.31 16.76
C SER A 240 16.82 19.66 17.95
N ASP A 241 15.55 19.99 17.71
CA ASP A 241 14.59 20.35 18.75
C ASP A 241 14.25 19.14 19.64
N ALA A 242 14.00 17.95 19.05
CA ALA A 242 13.80 16.72 19.80
C ALA A 242 14.99 16.41 20.72
N LYS A 243 16.20 16.48 20.17
CA LYS A 243 17.46 16.28 20.93
C LYS A 243 17.62 17.31 22.06
N ALA A 244 17.33 18.59 21.78
CA ALA A 244 17.42 19.68 22.79
C ALA A 244 16.40 19.51 23.93
N LYS A 245 15.23 18.89 23.66
CA LYS A 245 14.22 18.53 24.66
C LYS A 245 14.61 17.27 25.44
N GLY A 246 15.66 16.59 25.05
CA GLY A 246 16.17 15.39 25.71
C GLY A 246 15.32 14.16 25.39
N ALA A 247 14.68 14.11 24.24
CA ALA A 247 13.95 12.92 23.81
C ALA A 247 14.90 11.74 23.63
N ASP A 248 14.54 10.60 24.22
CA ASP A 248 15.26 9.33 24.17
C ASP A 248 14.54 8.27 23.33
N LEU A 249 13.27 8.54 22.95
CA LEU A 249 12.50 7.79 21.98
C LEU A 249 11.91 8.74 20.93
N LEU A 250 12.00 8.33 19.66
CA LEU A 250 11.43 9.04 18.52
C LEU A 250 10.33 8.20 17.87
N PHE A 251 9.08 8.59 18.06
CA PHE A 251 7.93 7.95 17.41
C PHE A 251 7.70 8.56 16.03
N LEU A 252 7.66 7.69 15.01
CA LEU A 252 7.62 8.05 13.59
C LEU A 252 6.40 7.42 12.91
N PRO A 253 5.18 7.98 13.06
CA PRO A 253 4.00 7.52 12.35
C PRO A 253 4.02 8.02 10.89
N ILE A 254 4.97 7.53 10.10
CA ILE A 254 5.27 7.99 8.74
C ILE A 254 5.71 6.82 7.85
N TYR A 255 5.75 7.06 6.54
CA TYR A 255 6.22 6.09 5.55
C TYR A 255 7.75 5.94 5.57
N TYR A 256 8.22 4.83 4.97
CA TYR A 256 9.64 4.42 4.98
C TYR A 256 10.60 5.45 4.37
N THR A 257 10.18 6.22 3.34
CA THR A 257 11.06 7.20 2.68
C THR A 257 11.46 8.34 3.62
N PRO A 258 10.54 9.12 4.23
CA PRO A 258 10.95 10.13 5.22
C PRO A 258 11.58 9.50 6.47
N ALA A 259 11.18 8.28 6.88
CA ALA A 259 11.81 7.59 8.00
C ALA A 259 13.29 7.30 7.74
N SER A 260 13.66 6.76 6.57
CA SER A 260 15.06 6.50 6.20
C SER A 260 15.91 7.76 6.19
N GLN A 261 15.33 8.89 5.76
CA GLN A 261 15.98 10.20 5.77
C GLN A 261 16.19 10.71 7.20
N ILE A 262 15.20 10.55 8.09
CA ILE A 262 15.30 10.90 9.52
C ILE A 262 16.40 10.08 10.19
N LEU A 263 16.43 8.76 10.01
CA LEU A 263 17.47 7.90 10.55
C LEU A 263 18.86 8.33 10.09
N THR A 264 19.00 8.60 8.79
CA THR A 264 20.26 9.06 8.18
C THR A 264 20.71 10.41 8.76
N GLN A 265 19.79 11.36 8.96
CA GLN A 265 20.13 12.68 9.49
C GLN A 265 20.40 12.63 11.01
N ALA A 266 19.67 11.81 11.76
CA ALA A 266 19.91 11.60 13.17
C ALA A 266 21.31 11.00 13.42
N ASP A 267 21.73 10.02 12.63
CA ASP A 267 23.08 9.45 12.73
C ASP A 267 24.17 10.49 12.45
N LYS A 268 24.03 11.30 11.38
CA LYS A 268 24.95 12.41 11.06
C LYS A 268 25.09 13.44 12.20
N MET A 269 24.00 13.64 12.96
CA MET A 269 23.96 14.53 14.12
C MET A 269 24.49 13.86 15.41
N GLY A 270 24.83 12.58 15.38
CA GLY A 270 25.13 11.77 16.57
C GLY A 270 23.98 11.74 17.57
N TYR A 271 22.74 11.72 17.08
CA TYR A 271 21.54 11.58 17.86
C TYR A 271 20.99 10.15 17.70
N LYS A 272 20.97 9.40 18.78
CA LYS A 272 20.67 7.95 18.79
C LYS A 272 19.54 7.64 19.79
N PRO A 273 18.32 8.14 19.57
CA PRO A 273 17.16 7.73 20.36
C PRO A 273 16.75 6.30 19.93
N THR A 274 15.89 5.65 20.71
CA THR A 274 15.10 4.53 20.20
C THR A 274 14.16 5.04 19.11
N PHE A 275 14.15 4.41 17.93
CA PHE A 275 13.20 4.72 16.88
C PHE A 275 12.05 3.72 16.92
N PHE A 276 10.83 4.24 16.92
CA PHE A 276 9.61 3.44 16.90
C PHE A 276 8.71 3.92 15.77
N GLY A 277 8.46 3.08 14.80
CA GLY A 277 7.58 3.32 13.66
C GLY A 277 6.29 2.53 13.74
N VAL A 278 5.56 2.58 12.66
CA VAL A 278 4.28 1.91 12.43
C VAL A 278 4.37 1.07 11.15
N ASP A 279 3.26 0.57 10.63
CA ASP A 279 3.24 -0.25 9.41
C ASP A 279 3.92 0.42 8.21
N GLY A 280 3.75 1.74 8.05
CA GLY A 280 4.39 2.50 6.98
C GLY A 280 5.93 2.52 7.01
N MET A 281 6.55 1.99 8.07
CA MET A 281 8.00 1.83 8.10
C MET A 281 8.43 0.47 7.50
N ASP A 282 7.52 -0.48 7.32
CA ASP A 282 7.81 -1.74 6.64
C ASP A 282 8.18 -1.48 5.16
N GLY A 283 9.29 -2.05 4.73
CA GLY A 283 9.92 -1.75 3.45
C GLY A 283 11.16 -0.86 3.56
N ILE A 284 11.48 -0.30 4.75
CA ILE A 284 12.66 0.56 4.94
C ILE A 284 13.98 -0.16 4.56
N LEU A 285 14.05 -1.48 4.75
CA LEU A 285 15.21 -2.28 4.38
C LEU A 285 15.41 -2.43 2.87
N GLY A 286 14.36 -2.13 2.06
CA GLY A 286 14.41 -2.15 0.59
C GLY A 286 14.66 -0.78 -0.06
N VAL A 287 14.89 0.28 0.73
CA VAL A 287 15.08 1.64 0.19
C VAL A 287 16.42 1.73 -0.54
N GLU A 288 16.36 2.08 -1.83
CA GLU A 288 17.56 2.22 -2.64
C GLU A 288 18.51 3.33 -2.09
N GLY A 289 19.77 2.96 -1.88
CA GLY A 289 20.79 3.87 -1.37
C GLY A 289 20.73 4.17 0.13
N PHE A 290 19.79 3.59 0.86
CA PHE A 290 19.75 3.69 2.32
C PHE A 290 20.74 2.70 2.96
N ASP A 291 21.50 3.17 3.96
CA ASP A 291 22.34 2.30 4.78
C ASP A 291 21.45 1.57 5.81
N THR A 292 21.10 0.34 5.50
CA THR A 292 20.21 -0.48 6.34
C THR A 292 20.74 -0.76 7.74
N SER A 293 22.05 -0.59 7.97
CA SER A 293 22.62 -0.70 9.32
C SER A 293 22.08 0.39 10.27
N LEU A 294 21.56 1.50 9.74
CA LEU A 294 20.92 2.57 10.52
C LEU A 294 19.53 2.18 11.01
N ALA A 295 18.92 1.16 10.42
CA ALA A 295 17.64 0.63 10.85
C ALA A 295 17.79 -0.44 11.96
N GLU A 296 19.01 -0.83 12.33
CA GLU A 296 19.25 -1.79 13.41
C GLU A 296 18.73 -1.26 14.74
N GLY A 297 17.89 -2.03 15.42
CA GLY A 297 17.25 -1.62 16.67
C GLY A 297 15.98 -0.76 16.50
N VAL A 298 15.50 -0.55 15.28
CA VAL A 298 14.24 0.14 15.01
C VAL A 298 13.07 -0.80 15.28
N TYR A 299 12.07 -0.29 16.01
CA TYR A 299 10.78 -0.95 16.24
C TYR A 299 9.75 -0.49 15.21
N LEU A 300 8.83 -1.38 14.82
CA LEU A 300 7.67 -1.05 13.98
C LEU A 300 6.51 -2.01 14.27
N LEU A 301 5.32 -1.67 13.77
CA LEU A 301 4.16 -2.54 13.85
C LEU A 301 3.92 -3.25 12.53
N THR A 302 3.63 -4.56 12.57
CA THR A 302 3.22 -5.35 11.39
C THR A 302 2.42 -6.57 11.83
N PRO A 303 1.42 -7.03 11.06
CA PRO A 303 0.74 -8.29 11.33
C PRO A 303 1.51 -9.50 10.78
N PHE A 304 2.50 -9.29 9.92
CA PHE A 304 3.18 -10.32 9.13
C PHE A 304 4.66 -10.45 9.49
N VAL A 305 5.13 -11.69 9.50
CA VAL A 305 6.53 -12.05 9.80
C VAL A 305 7.04 -12.97 8.68
N ALA A 306 7.83 -12.43 7.75
CA ALA A 306 8.29 -13.16 6.56
C ALA A 306 9.16 -14.40 6.88
N ASN A 307 9.79 -14.46 8.04
CA ASN A 307 10.60 -15.60 8.49
C ASN A 307 9.85 -16.50 9.50
N ALA A 308 8.53 -16.43 9.57
CA ALA A 308 7.74 -17.34 10.38
C ALA A 308 7.89 -18.80 9.90
N GLU A 309 7.79 -19.72 10.85
CA GLU A 309 8.12 -21.13 10.62
C GLU A 309 6.94 -21.98 10.08
N ASP A 310 5.74 -21.40 9.98
CA ASP A 310 4.58 -22.10 9.44
C ASP A 310 4.66 -22.32 7.92
N GLU A 311 4.07 -23.39 7.43
CA GLU A 311 4.16 -23.83 6.03
C GLU A 311 3.48 -22.85 5.05
N GLN A 312 2.42 -22.15 5.48
CA GLN A 312 1.70 -21.20 4.63
C GLN A 312 2.60 -20.01 4.34
N THR A 313 3.20 -19.42 5.39
CA THR A 313 4.14 -18.31 5.26
C THR A 313 5.38 -18.69 4.45
N LYS A 314 5.98 -19.85 4.70
CA LYS A 314 7.14 -20.33 3.92
C LYS A 314 6.81 -20.44 2.43
N THR A 315 5.70 -21.07 2.11
CA THR A 315 5.26 -21.24 0.71
C THR A 315 5.02 -19.90 0.03
N PHE A 316 4.32 -18.98 0.72
CA PHE A 316 4.09 -17.63 0.21
C PHE A 316 5.41 -16.90 -0.06
N VAL A 317 6.32 -16.90 0.91
CA VAL A 317 7.63 -16.19 0.79
C VAL A 317 8.48 -16.77 -0.33
N GLU A 318 8.53 -18.09 -0.48
CA GLU A 318 9.27 -18.75 -1.58
C GLU A 318 8.69 -18.39 -2.95
N ASN A 319 7.36 -18.47 -3.11
CA ASN A 319 6.67 -18.11 -4.35
C ASN A 319 6.82 -16.63 -4.68
N TYR A 320 6.70 -15.75 -3.69
CA TYR A 320 6.90 -14.32 -3.86
C TYR A 320 8.31 -13.99 -4.32
N LYS A 321 9.34 -14.52 -3.64
CA LYS A 321 10.75 -14.32 -4.02
C LYS A 321 11.04 -14.77 -5.45
N ALA A 322 10.44 -15.87 -5.88
CA ALA A 322 10.61 -16.35 -7.25
C ALA A 322 10.07 -15.36 -8.30
N ARG A 323 9.05 -14.56 -7.97
CA ARG A 323 8.44 -13.55 -8.86
C ARG A 323 9.09 -12.17 -8.72
N ALA A 324 9.48 -11.80 -7.52
CA ALA A 324 10.02 -10.50 -7.15
C ALA A 324 11.56 -10.45 -7.18
N ASN A 325 12.22 -11.18 -8.06
CA ASN A 325 13.69 -11.20 -8.24
C ASN A 325 14.48 -11.46 -6.95
N GLY A 326 13.91 -12.21 -6.01
CA GLY A 326 14.53 -12.54 -4.73
C GLY A 326 14.20 -11.58 -3.60
N GLU A 327 13.38 -10.56 -3.82
CA GLU A 327 12.92 -9.65 -2.77
C GLU A 327 12.07 -10.39 -1.73
N VAL A 328 12.24 -10.02 -0.47
CA VAL A 328 11.43 -10.54 0.65
C VAL A 328 10.10 -9.79 0.68
N PRO A 329 8.94 -10.49 0.77
CA PRO A 329 7.67 -9.81 0.87
C PRO A 329 7.55 -9.03 2.19
N ASN A 330 6.98 -7.84 2.11
CA ASN A 330 6.55 -7.04 3.25
C ASN A 330 5.09 -7.38 3.64
N GLN A 331 4.56 -6.74 4.70
CA GLN A 331 3.18 -6.96 5.13
C GLN A 331 2.15 -6.58 4.05
N PHE A 332 2.42 -5.58 3.22
CA PHE A 332 1.51 -5.13 2.17
C PHE A 332 1.29 -6.19 1.09
N ALA A 333 2.35 -6.94 0.77
CA ALA A 333 2.26 -8.12 -0.08
C ALA A 333 1.37 -9.20 0.55
N ALA A 334 1.58 -9.49 1.84
CA ALA A 334 0.81 -10.50 2.55
C ALA A 334 -0.67 -10.10 2.71
N ASP A 335 -0.96 -8.83 3.03
CA ASP A 335 -2.33 -8.32 3.10
C ASP A 335 -3.04 -8.37 1.74
N ALA A 336 -2.34 -8.04 0.65
CA ALA A 336 -2.91 -8.13 -0.70
C ALA A 336 -3.22 -9.58 -1.11
N TYR A 337 -2.34 -10.50 -0.78
CA TYR A 337 -2.56 -11.93 -0.98
C TYR A 337 -3.80 -12.41 -0.22
N ASP A 338 -3.91 -12.03 1.06
CA ASP A 338 -5.07 -12.33 1.91
C ASP A 338 -6.36 -11.69 1.36
N CYS A 339 -6.31 -10.45 0.85
CA CYS A 339 -7.46 -9.82 0.19
C CYS A 339 -8.02 -10.67 -0.94
N VAL A 340 -7.16 -11.12 -1.85
CA VAL A 340 -7.60 -11.90 -3.02
C VAL A 340 -8.16 -13.26 -2.61
N TYR A 341 -7.57 -13.92 -1.61
CA TYR A 341 -8.09 -15.18 -1.07
C TYR A 341 -9.42 -14.99 -0.30
N ALA A 342 -9.57 -13.90 0.44
CA ALA A 342 -10.83 -13.57 1.11
C ALA A 342 -11.93 -13.25 0.07
N LEU A 343 -11.60 -12.54 -1.01
CA LEU A 343 -12.52 -12.32 -2.13
C LEU A 343 -12.95 -13.65 -2.78
N ALA A 344 -12.02 -14.58 -2.98
CA ALA A 344 -12.34 -15.89 -3.54
C ALA A 344 -13.28 -16.68 -2.63
N GLN A 345 -12.99 -16.75 -1.32
CA GLN A 345 -13.84 -17.41 -0.34
C GLN A 345 -15.26 -16.81 -0.34
N ALA A 346 -15.38 -15.49 -0.35
CA ALA A 346 -16.67 -14.80 -0.36
C ALA A 346 -17.45 -15.03 -1.67
N CYS A 347 -16.78 -14.91 -2.83
CA CYS A 347 -17.40 -15.17 -4.13
C CYS A 347 -17.92 -16.62 -4.26
N GLU A 348 -17.14 -17.60 -3.83
CA GLU A 348 -17.54 -19.01 -3.86
C GLU A 348 -18.74 -19.28 -2.92
N ALA A 349 -18.70 -18.73 -1.71
CA ALA A 349 -19.78 -18.90 -0.74
C ALA A 349 -21.10 -18.25 -1.18
N ALA A 350 -21.03 -17.07 -1.82
CA ALA A 350 -22.18 -16.33 -2.32
C ALA A 350 -22.63 -16.78 -3.72
N GLY A 351 -21.85 -17.62 -4.41
CA GLY A 351 -22.13 -18.01 -5.81
C GLY A 351 -22.03 -16.86 -6.80
N VAL A 352 -21.10 -15.92 -6.57
CA VAL A 352 -20.87 -14.76 -7.46
C VAL A 352 -20.32 -15.22 -8.79
N THR A 353 -20.88 -14.68 -9.88
CA THR A 353 -20.49 -14.97 -11.26
C THR A 353 -20.25 -13.68 -12.05
N ALA A 354 -19.46 -13.74 -13.11
CA ALA A 354 -19.07 -12.57 -13.90
C ALA A 354 -20.24 -11.93 -14.69
N ASP A 355 -21.38 -12.58 -14.83
CA ASP A 355 -22.58 -12.05 -15.49
C ASP A 355 -23.53 -11.31 -14.54
N MET A 356 -23.25 -11.30 -13.24
CA MET A 356 -23.99 -10.51 -12.27
C MET A 356 -23.70 -9.03 -12.41
N SER A 357 -24.68 -8.19 -12.03
CA SER A 357 -24.46 -6.74 -11.95
C SER A 357 -23.52 -6.37 -10.79
N ASN A 358 -22.80 -5.24 -10.91
CA ASN A 358 -21.94 -4.75 -9.83
C ASN A 358 -22.73 -4.58 -8.51
N ALA A 359 -23.96 -4.08 -8.58
CA ALA A 359 -24.80 -3.92 -7.40
C ALA A 359 -25.15 -5.24 -6.72
N ASP A 360 -25.46 -6.29 -7.51
CA ASP A 360 -25.74 -7.63 -6.96
C ASP A 360 -24.49 -8.28 -6.37
N ILE A 361 -23.35 -8.12 -7.05
CA ILE A 361 -22.04 -8.56 -6.53
C ILE A 361 -21.73 -7.83 -5.23
N CYS A 362 -21.84 -6.52 -5.21
CA CYS A 362 -21.58 -5.69 -4.04
C CYS A 362 -22.42 -6.13 -2.83
N ALA A 363 -23.73 -6.31 -3.01
CA ALA A 363 -24.62 -6.74 -1.94
C ALA A 363 -24.24 -8.12 -1.40
N ALA A 364 -23.94 -9.08 -2.28
CA ALA A 364 -23.52 -10.42 -1.91
C ALA A 364 -22.18 -10.42 -1.16
N MET A 365 -21.21 -9.63 -1.61
CA MET A 365 -19.90 -9.53 -0.97
C MET A 365 -19.99 -8.88 0.41
N VAL A 366 -20.79 -7.81 0.58
CA VAL A 366 -21.01 -7.18 1.89
C VAL A 366 -21.62 -8.17 2.88
N GLU A 367 -22.64 -8.93 2.45
CA GLU A 367 -23.26 -9.98 3.30
C GLU A 367 -22.25 -11.04 3.73
N GLN A 368 -21.40 -11.50 2.80
CA GLN A 368 -20.38 -12.50 3.12
C GLN A 368 -19.31 -11.95 4.06
N PHE A 369 -18.73 -10.80 3.77
CA PHE A 369 -17.67 -10.22 4.59
C PHE A 369 -18.12 -9.92 6.02
N THR A 370 -19.36 -9.48 6.22
CA THR A 370 -19.90 -9.21 7.56
C THR A 370 -20.31 -10.48 8.35
N SER A 371 -20.27 -11.65 7.72
CA SER A 371 -20.66 -12.91 8.36
C SER A 371 -19.60 -14.01 8.35
N MET A 372 -18.59 -13.90 7.47
CA MET A 372 -17.54 -14.93 7.36
C MET A 372 -16.42 -14.74 8.37
N THR A 373 -15.65 -15.82 8.56
CA THR A 373 -14.35 -15.82 9.22
C THR A 373 -13.30 -16.20 8.20
N PHE A 374 -12.17 -15.51 8.22
CA PHE A 374 -11.06 -15.74 7.30
C PHE A 374 -9.76 -16.01 8.08
N ASN A 375 -8.98 -16.98 7.61
CA ASN A 375 -7.65 -17.29 8.12
C ASN A 375 -6.65 -17.10 6.99
N GLY A 376 -5.69 -16.20 7.17
CA GLY A 376 -4.70 -15.82 6.19
C GLY A 376 -3.29 -15.74 6.75
N LEU A 377 -2.40 -15.16 5.98
CA LEU A 377 -1.00 -14.91 6.36
C LEU A 377 -0.88 -13.88 7.47
N THR A 378 -1.81 -12.91 7.48
CA THR A 378 -1.72 -11.71 8.34
C THR A 378 -2.61 -11.79 9.57
N GLY A 379 -3.38 -12.84 9.71
CA GLY A 379 -4.23 -13.08 10.90
C GLY A 379 -5.01 -14.38 10.84
N SER A 380 -5.43 -14.83 12.02
CA SER A 380 -6.34 -15.97 12.20
C SER A 380 -7.66 -15.47 12.72
N ASP A 381 -8.74 -16.18 12.35
CA ASP A 381 -10.11 -15.87 12.78
C ASP A 381 -10.52 -14.40 12.53
N MET A 382 -10.03 -13.81 11.44
CA MET A 382 -10.37 -12.45 11.06
C MET A 382 -11.84 -12.36 10.67
N THR A 383 -12.52 -11.35 11.19
CA THR A 383 -13.91 -10.99 10.87
C THR A 383 -14.01 -9.50 10.60
N TRP A 384 -15.06 -9.11 9.89
CA TRP A 384 -15.32 -7.69 9.59
C TRP A 384 -16.63 -7.25 10.22
N ASN A 385 -16.66 -6.02 10.74
CA ASN A 385 -17.89 -5.41 11.19
C ASN A 385 -18.66 -4.76 10.02
N GLU A 386 -19.85 -4.24 10.30
CA GLU A 386 -20.72 -3.58 9.32
C GLU A 386 -20.12 -2.29 8.70
N ASN A 387 -19.09 -1.73 9.32
CA ASN A 387 -18.39 -0.54 8.83
C ASN A 387 -17.19 -0.88 7.94
N GLY A 388 -16.85 -2.17 7.80
CA GLY A 388 -15.73 -2.65 6.99
C GLY A 388 -14.39 -2.78 7.74
N GLU A 389 -14.37 -2.60 9.06
CA GLU A 389 -13.17 -2.77 9.89
C GLU A 389 -12.92 -4.25 10.18
N VAL A 390 -11.67 -4.69 10.05
CA VAL A 390 -11.23 -6.06 10.36
C VAL A 390 -10.80 -6.19 11.82
N THR A 391 -11.06 -7.36 12.41
CA THR A 391 -10.52 -7.75 13.72
C THR A 391 -9.06 -8.21 13.57
N LYS A 392 -8.14 -7.27 13.47
CA LYS A 392 -6.71 -7.53 13.33
C LYS A 392 -5.93 -6.64 14.29
N ALA A 393 -5.01 -7.23 15.06
CA ALA A 393 -4.16 -6.49 15.97
C ALA A 393 -2.73 -6.39 15.39
N PRO A 394 -2.09 -5.22 15.51
CA PRO A 394 -0.69 -5.08 15.16
C PRO A 394 0.21 -5.86 16.13
N LYS A 395 1.35 -6.33 15.63
CA LYS A 395 2.42 -6.93 16.44
C LYS A 395 3.64 -6.04 16.37
N ALA A 396 4.32 -5.86 17.51
CA ALA A 396 5.58 -5.13 17.53
C ALA A 396 6.71 -6.02 16.97
N MET A 397 7.49 -5.45 16.07
CA MET A 397 8.65 -6.06 15.47
C MET A 397 9.88 -5.20 15.73
N LEU A 398 11.03 -5.85 15.73
CA LEU A 398 12.35 -5.24 15.86
C LEU A 398 13.17 -5.57 14.61
N ILE A 399 13.87 -4.59 14.07
CA ILE A 399 14.87 -4.85 13.04
C ILE A 399 16.17 -5.28 13.73
N GLN A 400 16.59 -6.51 13.48
CA GLN A 400 17.80 -7.10 14.06
C GLN A 400 18.54 -7.91 12.99
N ASN A 401 19.83 -7.64 12.84
CA ASN A 401 20.70 -8.27 11.81
C ASN A 401 20.15 -8.07 10.37
N GLY A 402 19.48 -6.95 10.11
CA GLY A 402 18.89 -6.64 8.82
C GLY A 402 17.61 -7.42 8.49
N GLU A 403 16.96 -8.01 9.49
CA GLU A 403 15.69 -8.75 9.35
C GLU A 403 14.66 -8.25 10.36
N TYR A 404 13.38 -8.42 10.04
CA TYR A 404 12.29 -8.18 10.98
C TYR A 404 12.12 -9.40 11.87
N VAL A 405 12.24 -9.23 13.18
CA VAL A 405 12.04 -10.27 14.19
C VAL A 405 10.95 -9.84 15.17
N PRO A 406 10.17 -10.76 15.74
CA PRO A 406 9.20 -10.40 16.78
C PRO A 406 9.92 -9.70 17.94
N ALA A 407 9.40 -8.54 18.34
CA ALA A 407 9.85 -7.85 19.54
C ALA A 407 9.37 -8.60 20.80
N ALA A 408 9.98 -8.33 21.95
CA ALA A 408 9.55 -8.93 23.21
C ALA A 408 8.09 -8.52 23.52
N GLU A 409 7.28 -9.46 24.05
CA GLU A 409 5.91 -9.21 24.50
C GLU A 409 5.88 -8.44 25.81
#